data_d743cce3395c9cc6b9435b4086e56ee0
#
_entry.id   d743cce3395c9cc6b9435b4086e56ee0
#
_cell.length_a   1.000
_cell.length_b   1.000
_cell.length_c   1.000
_cell.angle_alpha   90.00
_cell.angle_beta   90.00
_cell.angle_gamma   90.00
#
_symmetry.space_group_name_H-M   'P 1'
#
loop_
_entity.id
_entity.type
_entity.pdbx_description
1 polymer ?
#
loop_
_entity_poly.entity_id
_entity_poly.type
_entity_poly.pdbx_seq_one_letter_code
_entity_poly.pdbx_strand_id
1 'polypeptide(L)'
;MKNLKKLLVILLSAMVSTTFAQVRDKASLEKGMNFIETKIYSAEDDARILELYKNLRVVDVTDGLDMVGLPGTGLVDPAIHPSWVDLKDLSHVFRGIAVTVRYVPTQRPALPAYGENFSKWEGNFYNDYSHEDFMKILRPGSALVIDDVEDKDIGSIGSSNILRWFKLGAVGVVTDAGSRDLDEIALEKVPLYIRKAGRGIRPGRNEIESINRPVSIGGVLVCPGDVVVGDGDGVVIVPRNVAEKVANYATGILVGDKAGRKGLYESLGRPLDKTVK
;
A
#
# COMPACT_ATOMS: atom_id res chain seq x y z
N MET A 1 63.73 -6.66 46.76
CA MET A 1 63.46 -7.61 45.64
C MET A 1 62.14 -7.23 45.03
N LYS A 2 62.14 -6.89 43.77
CA LYS A 2 61.18 -6.05 43.07
C LYS A 2 59.92 -6.82 42.66
N ASN A 3 58.74 -6.37 43.14
CA ASN A 3 57.44 -6.83 42.68
C ASN A 3 57.06 -6.15 41.36
N LEU A 4 57.00 -6.93 40.30
CA LEU A 4 56.57 -6.50 38.98
C LEU A 4 55.06 -6.70 38.89
N LYS A 5 54.30 -5.64 39.12
CA LYS A 5 52.84 -5.64 38.87
C LYS A 5 52.59 -5.61 37.36
N LYS A 6 52.10 -6.70 36.83
CA LYS A 6 51.61 -6.76 35.44
C LYS A 6 50.29 -5.97 35.37
N LEU A 7 50.36 -4.81 34.69
CA LEU A 7 49.19 -4.01 34.32
C LEU A 7 48.57 -4.66 33.11
N LEU A 8 47.42 -5.31 33.35
CA LEU A 8 46.60 -5.86 32.25
C LEU A 8 45.77 -4.70 31.63
N VAL A 9 46.23 -4.20 30.53
CA VAL A 9 45.46 -3.22 29.71
C VAL A 9 44.44 -3.98 28.92
N ILE A 10 43.19 -3.92 29.36
CA ILE A 10 42.04 -4.39 28.59
C ILE A 10 41.76 -3.32 27.55
N LEU A 11 42.22 -3.57 26.31
CA LEU A 11 41.77 -2.81 25.11
C LEU A 11 40.30 -3.19 24.85
N LEU A 12 39.41 -2.37 25.35
CA LEU A 12 38.02 -2.37 24.90
C LEU A 12 38.01 -1.79 23.47
N SER A 13 38.08 -2.66 22.43
CA SER A 13 37.83 -2.24 21.10
C SER A 13 36.34 -1.92 20.95
N ALA A 14 36.01 -0.65 21.17
CA ALA A 14 34.74 -0.13 20.72
C ALA A 14 34.71 -0.29 19.19
N MET A 15 33.96 -1.29 18.68
CA MET A 15 33.55 -1.31 17.29
C MET A 15 32.62 -0.12 17.08
N VAL A 16 33.21 1.03 16.77
CA VAL A 16 32.46 2.12 16.14
C VAL A 16 32.11 1.58 14.76
N SER A 17 30.87 1.14 14.61
CA SER A 17 30.27 0.92 13.30
C SER A 17 30.19 2.29 12.63
N THR A 18 31.28 2.69 11.98
CA THR A 18 31.25 3.77 11.00
C THR A 18 30.42 3.24 9.84
N THR A 19 29.14 3.57 9.83
CA THR A 19 28.37 3.59 8.59
C THR A 19 29.11 4.56 7.67
N PHE A 20 30.00 4.02 6.85
CA PHE A 20 30.55 4.76 5.73
C PHE A 20 29.36 5.17 4.88
N ALA A 21 29.01 6.45 4.90
CA ALA A 21 28.16 7.01 3.87
C ALA A 21 28.81 6.62 2.55
N GLN A 22 28.17 5.71 1.82
CA GLN A 22 28.69 5.19 0.56
C GLN A 22 29.00 6.40 -0.31
N VAL A 23 30.27 6.64 -0.61
CA VAL A 23 30.67 7.76 -1.47
C VAL A 23 30.04 7.52 -2.82
N ARG A 24 29.03 8.32 -3.11
CA ARG A 24 28.25 8.22 -4.34
C ARG A 24 29.06 8.88 -5.43
N ASP A 25 29.62 8.08 -6.33
CA ASP A 25 30.37 8.60 -7.45
C ASP A 25 29.44 9.25 -8.50
N LYS A 26 30.01 10.19 -9.26
CA LYS A 26 29.27 10.95 -10.27
C LYS A 26 28.60 10.03 -11.31
N ALA A 27 29.27 8.97 -11.75
CA ALA A 27 28.76 8.07 -12.78
C ALA A 27 27.52 7.28 -12.30
N SER A 28 27.48 6.91 -11.01
CA SER A 28 26.31 6.28 -10.39
C SER A 28 25.14 7.26 -10.29
N LEU A 29 25.42 8.52 -9.92
CA LEU A 29 24.38 9.58 -9.86
C LEU A 29 23.82 9.91 -11.24
N GLU A 30 24.66 9.97 -12.26
CA GLU A 30 24.22 10.22 -13.65
C GLU A 30 23.32 9.10 -14.21
N LYS A 31 23.46 7.86 -13.73
CA LYS A 31 22.58 6.73 -14.08
C LYS A 31 21.27 6.69 -13.29
N GLY A 32 21.16 7.50 -12.27
CA GLY A 32 20.04 7.47 -11.32
C GLY A 32 20.27 6.48 -10.18
N MET A 33 19.94 6.90 -8.97
CA MET A 33 20.07 6.09 -7.76
C MET A 33 18.79 6.14 -6.92
N ASN A 34 18.52 5.03 -6.25
CA ASN A 34 17.46 4.95 -5.25
C ASN A 34 18.07 5.03 -3.85
N PHE A 35 17.56 5.95 -3.03
CA PHE A 35 18.08 6.17 -1.68
C PHE A 35 17.28 5.45 -0.60
N ILE A 36 16.05 5.03 -0.91
CA ILE A 36 15.24 4.18 -0.05
C ILE A 36 15.34 2.76 -0.59
N GLU A 37 15.90 1.88 0.23
CA GLU A 37 16.08 0.48 -0.12
C GLU A 37 14.75 -0.27 -0.06
N THR A 38 14.44 -1.06 -1.09
CA THR A 38 13.33 -2.00 -1.07
C THR A 38 13.73 -3.24 -0.28
N LYS A 39 13.00 -3.51 0.81
CA LYS A 39 13.15 -4.73 1.59
C LYS A 39 12.22 -5.82 1.06
N ILE A 40 12.71 -7.05 1.05
CA ILE A 40 11.92 -8.22 0.65
C ILE A 40 11.56 -9.00 1.91
N TYR A 41 10.27 -9.30 2.07
CA TYR A 41 9.73 -10.09 3.18
C TYR A 41 9.22 -11.42 2.67
N SER A 42 9.28 -12.45 3.51
CA SER A 42 8.74 -13.77 3.16
C SER A 42 7.20 -13.78 3.20
N ALA A 43 6.61 -14.75 2.54
CA ALA A 43 5.15 -14.95 2.58
C ALA A 43 4.66 -15.29 4.00
N GLU A 44 5.46 -16.03 4.75
CA GLU A 44 5.17 -16.41 6.14
C GLU A 44 5.19 -15.19 7.06
N ASP A 45 6.16 -14.28 6.86
CA ASP A 45 6.25 -13.05 7.65
C ASP A 45 5.08 -12.10 7.32
N ASP A 46 4.67 -12.03 6.05
CA ASP A 46 3.49 -11.27 5.64
C ASP A 46 2.22 -11.84 6.27
N ALA A 47 2.01 -13.15 6.21
CA ALA A 47 0.86 -13.80 6.82
C ALA A 47 0.79 -13.58 8.34
N ARG A 48 1.95 -13.65 9.02
CA ARG A 48 2.06 -13.38 10.46
C ARG A 48 1.64 -11.95 10.79
N ILE A 49 2.09 -10.96 10.03
CA ILE A 49 1.71 -9.56 10.25
C ILE A 49 0.22 -9.37 9.95
N LEU A 50 -0.29 -9.90 8.84
CA LEU A 50 -1.70 -9.74 8.47
C LEU A 50 -2.66 -10.35 9.51
N GLU A 51 -2.28 -11.44 10.17
CA GLU A 51 -3.11 -12.02 11.23
C GLU A 51 -3.27 -11.05 12.42
N LEU A 52 -2.25 -10.23 12.74
CA LEU A 52 -2.35 -9.19 13.77
C LEU A 52 -3.34 -8.07 13.39
N TYR A 53 -3.51 -7.81 12.09
CA TYR A 53 -4.40 -6.76 11.56
C TYR A 53 -5.82 -7.23 11.24
N LYS A 54 -6.11 -8.51 11.31
CA LYS A 54 -7.32 -9.16 10.80
C LYS A 54 -8.65 -8.45 11.12
N ASN A 55 -8.77 -7.88 12.32
CA ASN A 55 -10.00 -7.24 12.79
C ASN A 55 -9.84 -5.72 13.00
N LEU A 56 -8.65 -5.16 12.76
CA LEU A 56 -8.38 -3.76 13.04
C LEU A 56 -9.05 -2.86 11.99
N ARG A 57 -9.59 -1.73 12.45
CA ARG A 57 -10.17 -0.67 11.62
C ARG A 57 -9.11 0.38 11.33
N VAL A 58 -9.34 1.21 10.32
CA VAL A 58 -8.47 2.37 10.02
C VAL A 58 -8.26 3.23 11.26
N VAL A 59 -9.32 3.54 12.00
CA VAL A 59 -9.24 4.37 13.22
C VAL A 59 -8.38 3.74 14.32
N ASP A 60 -8.52 2.43 14.58
CA ASP A 60 -7.72 1.72 15.59
C ASP A 60 -6.23 1.77 15.24
N VAL A 61 -5.93 1.59 13.95
CA VAL A 61 -4.56 1.61 13.41
C VAL A 61 -3.96 3.01 13.46
N THR A 62 -4.76 4.03 13.18
CA THR A 62 -4.35 5.44 13.30
C THR A 62 -3.96 5.79 14.72
N ASP A 63 -4.80 5.44 15.70
CA ASP A 63 -4.49 5.63 17.11
C ASP A 63 -3.23 4.83 17.54
N GLY A 64 -3.06 3.62 16.98
CA GLY A 64 -1.86 2.82 17.19
C GLY A 64 -0.58 3.47 16.61
N LEU A 65 -0.68 4.18 15.50
CA LEU A 65 0.42 4.98 14.94
C LEU A 65 0.78 6.15 15.85
N ASP A 66 -0.21 6.85 16.40
CA ASP A 66 0.02 7.92 17.38
C ASP A 66 0.79 7.39 18.60
N MET A 67 0.41 6.22 19.09
CA MET A 67 1.07 5.59 20.25
C MET A 67 2.52 5.15 20.01
N VAL A 68 2.92 4.93 18.76
CA VAL A 68 4.33 4.69 18.41
C VAL A 68 5.10 5.95 18.02
N GLY A 69 4.47 7.13 18.12
CA GLY A 69 5.08 8.44 17.84
C GLY A 69 5.09 8.82 16.37
N LEU A 70 4.15 8.30 15.58
CA LEU A 70 3.99 8.58 14.15
C LEU A 70 2.63 9.23 13.82
N PRO A 71 2.21 10.31 14.52
CA PRO A 71 0.91 10.91 14.29
C PRO A 71 0.79 11.45 12.85
N GLY A 72 -0.30 11.10 12.20
CA GLY A 72 -0.61 11.55 10.83
C GLY A 72 0.27 10.96 9.72
N THR A 73 1.30 10.18 10.06
CA THR A 73 2.30 9.71 9.07
C THR A 73 1.72 8.78 8.01
N GLY A 74 0.75 7.94 8.36
CA GLY A 74 0.16 6.94 7.47
C GLY A 74 -1.21 7.32 6.91
N LEU A 75 -1.74 8.49 7.23
CA LEU A 75 -3.08 8.91 6.79
C LEU A 75 -3.07 9.35 5.33
N VAL A 76 -3.62 8.52 4.46
CA VAL A 76 -3.81 8.83 3.05
C VAL A 76 -4.88 9.91 2.89
N ASP A 77 -4.66 10.85 1.95
CA ASP A 77 -5.61 11.91 1.62
C ASP A 77 -7.06 11.37 1.56
N PRO A 78 -8.02 11.93 2.32
CA PRO A 78 -9.39 11.44 2.40
C PRO A 78 -10.15 11.54 1.06
N ALA A 79 -9.64 12.26 0.07
CA ALA A 79 -10.17 12.21 -1.29
C ALA A 79 -9.99 10.84 -1.93
N ILE A 80 -9.09 9.99 -1.40
CA ILE A 80 -8.96 8.58 -1.79
C ILE A 80 -9.85 7.77 -0.86
N HIS A 81 -10.98 7.31 -1.39
CA HIS A 81 -12.05 6.66 -0.63
C HIS A 81 -12.52 5.39 -1.35
N PRO A 82 -13.26 4.49 -0.65
CA PRO A 82 -13.79 3.30 -1.29
C PRO A 82 -14.72 3.70 -2.45
N SER A 83 -14.53 3.10 -3.62
CA SER A 83 -15.36 3.35 -4.81
C SER A 83 -16.79 2.83 -4.64
N TRP A 84 -17.02 1.95 -3.70
CA TRP A 84 -18.31 1.39 -3.31
C TRP A 84 -18.25 0.92 -1.84
N VAL A 85 -19.42 0.82 -1.18
CA VAL A 85 -19.54 0.45 0.24
C VAL A 85 -20.60 -0.64 0.42
N ASP A 86 -20.25 -1.68 1.17
CA ASP A 86 -21.15 -2.74 1.60
C ASP A 86 -21.34 -2.69 3.12
N LEU A 87 -22.45 -2.14 3.57
CA LEU A 87 -22.77 -2.03 4.99
C LEU A 87 -23.25 -3.37 5.60
N LYS A 88 -23.64 -4.34 4.77
CA LYS A 88 -24.11 -5.64 5.25
C LYS A 88 -22.95 -6.54 5.65
N ASP A 89 -22.02 -6.77 4.75
CA ASP A 89 -20.93 -7.73 4.93
C ASP A 89 -19.57 -7.06 5.14
N LEU A 90 -19.47 -5.75 4.92
CA LEU A 90 -18.24 -4.95 4.95
C LEU A 90 -17.19 -5.48 3.96
N SER A 91 -17.63 -6.01 2.82
CA SER A 91 -16.75 -6.61 1.82
C SER A 91 -15.87 -5.60 1.06
N HIS A 92 -16.09 -4.28 1.26
CA HIS A 92 -15.19 -3.23 0.79
C HIS A 92 -13.95 -3.05 1.69
N VAL A 93 -13.93 -3.66 2.89
CA VAL A 93 -12.86 -3.52 3.88
C VAL A 93 -11.74 -4.53 3.61
N PHE A 94 -10.50 -4.08 3.63
CA PHE A 94 -9.36 -4.97 3.42
C PHE A 94 -8.16 -4.65 4.34
N ARG A 95 -7.27 -5.61 4.48
CA ARG A 95 -5.94 -5.51 5.08
C ARG A 95 -4.98 -6.26 4.18
N GLY A 96 -3.88 -5.62 3.81
CA GLY A 96 -2.93 -6.24 2.89
C GLY A 96 -1.52 -5.72 3.07
N ILE A 97 -0.58 -6.39 2.41
CA ILE A 97 0.82 -5.99 2.35
C ILE A 97 1.08 -5.30 1.00
N ALA A 98 1.67 -4.12 1.05
CA ALA A 98 1.87 -3.27 -0.11
C ALA A 98 2.77 -3.92 -1.17
N VAL A 99 2.23 -4.05 -2.37
CA VAL A 99 2.95 -4.20 -3.63
C VAL A 99 2.75 -2.90 -4.40
N THR A 100 3.83 -2.19 -4.67
CA THR A 100 3.77 -0.84 -5.20
C THR A 100 4.06 -0.80 -6.70
N VAL A 101 3.37 0.09 -7.40
CA VAL A 101 3.55 0.32 -8.84
C VAL A 101 3.48 1.81 -9.10
N ARG A 102 4.32 2.32 -9.98
CA ARG A 102 4.27 3.71 -10.41
C ARG A 102 4.11 3.83 -11.92
N TYR A 103 3.13 4.62 -12.33
CA TYR A 103 2.92 5.08 -13.70
C TYR A 103 3.18 6.58 -13.79
N VAL A 104 3.72 7.02 -14.90
CA VAL A 104 4.03 8.42 -15.20
C VAL A 104 3.42 8.84 -16.54
N PRO A 105 3.20 10.14 -16.78
CA PRO A 105 2.76 10.60 -18.09
C PRO A 105 3.72 10.17 -19.19
N THR A 106 3.18 9.62 -20.29
CA THR A 106 4.01 9.24 -21.42
C THR A 106 4.49 10.46 -22.22
N GLN A 107 5.72 10.37 -22.72
CA GLN A 107 6.29 11.30 -23.71
C GLN A 107 6.29 10.73 -25.13
N ARG A 108 5.63 9.59 -25.34
CA ARG A 108 5.60 8.91 -26.63
C ARG A 108 4.67 9.63 -27.62
N PRO A 109 4.94 9.53 -28.92
CA PRO A 109 4.11 10.16 -29.93
C PRO A 109 2.65 9.79 -29.80
N ALA A 110 1.80 10.72 -30.20
CA ALA A 110 0.36 10.52 -30.25
C ALA A 110 -0.02 9.33 -31.15
N LEU A 111 -1.27 8.87 -30.97
CA LEU A 111 -1.89 7.78 -31.69
C LEU A 111 -1.55 7.76 -33.18
N PRO A 112 -1.21 6.58 -33.73
CA PRO A 112 -1.25 6.39 -35.17
C PRO A 112 -2.70 6.54 -35.67
N ALA A 113 -2.84 6.78 -36.96
CA ALA A 113 -4.14 6.98 -37.57
C ALA A 113 -5.16 5.89 -37.23
N TYR A 114 -6.37 6.30 -37.12
CA TYR A 114 -7.61 5.66 -36.70
C TYR A 114 -7.95 4.29 -37.30
N GLY A 115 -8.86 3.57 -36.63
CA GLY A 115 -9.54 2.41 -37.18
C GLY A 115 -8.82 1.10 -36.92
N GLU A 116 -8.62 0.26 -37.92
CA GLU A 116 -8.11 -1.12 -37.83
C GLU A 116 -6.75 -1.26 -37.14
N ASN A 117 -5.93 -0.22 -37.15
CA ASN A 117 -4.63 -0.20 -36.51
C ASN A 117 -4.70 0.13 -35.01
N PHE A 118 -5.83 0.60 -34.51
CA PHE A 118 -5.96 1.02 -33.10
C PHE A 118 -5.71 -0.13 -32.12
N SER A 119 -6.39 -1.24 -32.29
CA SER A 119 -6.26 -2.40 -31.38
C SER A 119 -4.83 -2.96 -31.36
N LYS A 120 -4.15 -2.98 -32.51
CA LYS A 120 -2.76 -3.40 -32.60
C LYS A 120 -1.83 -2.42 -31.87
N TRP A 121 -2.03 -1.13 -32.07
CA TRP A 121 -1.26 -0.09 -31.40
C TRP A 121 -1.51 -0.13 -29.88
N GLU A 122 -2.76 -0.24 -29.45
CA GLU A 122 -3.14 -0.37 -28.05
C GLU A 122 -2.45 -1.57 -27.39
N GLY A 123 -2.53 -2.75 -28.00
CA GLY A 123 -1.89 -3.96 -27.51
C GLY A 123 -0.37 -3.83 -27.41
N ASN A 124 0.28 -3.23 -28.41
CA ASN A 124 1.71 -2.97 -28.35
C ASN A 124 2.07 -2.00 -27.20
N PHE A 125 1.28 -0.94 -27.02
CA PHE A 125 1.52 0.02 -25.95
C PHE A 125 1.44 -0.65 -24.56
N TYR A 126 0.43 -1.50 -24.33
CA TYR A 126 0.33 -2.28 -23.10
C TYR A 126 1.54 -3.21 -22.91
N ASN A 127 1.98 -3.89 -23.96
CA ASN A 127 3.09 -4.82 -23.85
C ASN A 127 4.44 -4.13 -23.63
N ASP A 128 4.66 -2.99 -24.30
CA ASP A 128 5.98 -2.37 -24.34
C ASP A 128 6.16 -1.29 -23.26
N TYR A 129 5.08 -0.60 -22.85
CA TYR A 129 5.19 0.62 -22.05
C TYR A 129 4.27 0.67 -20.84
N SER A 130 3.20 -0.11 -20.79
CA SER A 130 2.23 -0.04 -19.69
C SER A 130 1.84 -1.44 -19.18
N HIS A 131 2.81 -2.36 -19.21
CA HIS A 131 2.62 -3.76 -18.83
C HIS A 131 2.35 -3.94 -17.33
N GLU A 132 1.82 -5.10 -16.98
CA GLU A 132 1.43 -5.45 -15.62
C GLU A 132 2.34 -6.53 -15.02
N ASP A 133 3.66 -6.42 -15.21
CA ASP A 133 4.65 -7.40 -14.70
C ASP A 133 4.63 -7.55 -13.19
N PHE A 134 4.09 -6.57 -12.44
CA PHE A 134 3.86 -6.68 -11.01
C PHE A 134 2.97 -7.87 -10.61
N MET A 135 2.15 -8.38 -11.54
CA MET A 135 1.35 -9.59 -11.30
C MET A 135 2.20 -10.79 -10.90
N LYS A 136 3.48 -10.84 -11.33
CA LYS A 136 4.42 -11.92 -11.01
C LYS A 136 4.83 -11.97 -9.53
N ILE A 137 4.62 -10.88 -8.81
CA ILE A 137 4.98 -10.77 -7.38
C ILE A 137 3.77 -10.67 -6.46
N LEU A 138 2.55 -10.69 -7.01
CA LEU A 138 1.33 -10.78 -6.20
C LEU A 138 1.25 -12.15 -5.55
N ARG A 139 0.79 -12.16 -4.31
CA ARG A 139 0.58 -13.36 -3.50
C ARG A 139 -0.59 -13.16 -2.53
N PRO A 140 -1.13 -14.21 -1.90
CA PRO A 140 -2.23 -14.07 -0.95
C PRO A 140 -1.95 -13.00 0.11
N GLY A 141 -2.86 -12.02 0.24
CA GLY A 141 -2.73 -10.89 1.14
C GLY A 141 -2.04 -9.66 0.55
N SER A 142 -1.70 -9.62 -0.73
CA SER A 142 -1.13 -8.42 -1.37
C SER A 142 -2.17 -7.29 -1.46
N ALA A 143 -1.80 -6.07 -1.04
CA ALA A 143 -2.52 -4.84 -1.36
C ALA A 143 -1.76 -4.13 -2.50
N LEU A 144 -2.43 -3.93 -3.64
CA LEU A 144 -1.81 -3.25 -4.77
C LEU A 144 -1.95 -1.73 -4.59
N VAL A 145 -0.82 -1.03 -4.53
CA VAL A 145 -0.75 0.42 -4.32
C VAL A 145 -0.17 1.06 -5.59
N ILE A 146 -0.99 1.82 -6.29
CA ILE A 146 -0.66 2.35 -7.62
C ILE A 146 -0.58 3.88 -7.58
N ASP A 147 0.63 4.40 -7.61
CA ASP A 147 0.95 5.82 -7.87
C ASP A 147 0.78 6.07 -9.38
N ASP A 148 -0.20 6.86 -9.78
CA ASP A 148 -0.56 7.04 -11.19
C ASP A 148 -0.86 8.52 -11.50
N VAL A 149 -1.14 8.83 -12.74
CA VAL A 149 -1.34 10.19 -13.25
C VAL A 149 -2.69 10.74 -12.78
N GLU A 150 -2.64 11.58 -11.75
CA GLU A 150 -3.82 12.11 -11.06
C GLU A 150 -4.63 13.12 -11.90
N ASP A 151 -3.96 13.99 -12.64
CA ASP A 151 -4.56 15.16 -13.32
C ASP A 151 -5.26 14.84 -14.64
N LYS A 152 -5.14 13.60 -15.13
CA LYS A 152 -5.75 13.14 -16.38
C LYS A 152 -6.96 12.25 -16.15
N ASP A 153 -7.89 12.26 -17.12
CA ASP A 153 -9.05 11.36 -17.13
C ASP A 153 -8.64 9.96 -17.64
N ILE A 154 -7.92 9.23 -16.78
CA ILE A 154 -7.45 7.89 -17.05
C ILE A 154 -8.15 6.92 -16.10
N GLY A 155 -8.85 5.93 -16.65
CA GLY A 155 -9.34 4.77 -15.92
C GLY A 155 -8.32 3.65 -16.02
N SER A 156 -7.21 3.79 -15.28
CA SER A 156 -6.07 2.87 -15.32
C SER A 156 -6.43 1.45 -14.90
N ILE A 157 -7.46 1.32 -14.08
CA ILE A 157 -7.95 0.06 -13.53
C ILE A 157 -9.32 -0.20 -14.12
N GLY A 158 -9.52 -1.37 -14.71
CA GLY A 158 -10.83 -1.85 -15.17
C GLY A 158 -11.18 -3.17 -14.48
N SER A 159 -12.45 -3.58 -14.55
CA SER A 159 -12.98 -4.80 -13.92
C SER A 159 -12.15 -6.04 -14.26
N SER A 160 -11.83 -6.25 -15.53
CA SER A 160 -11.03 -7.39 -15.98
C SER A 160 -9.60 -7.42 -15.41
N ASN A 161 -8.96 -6.26 -15.22
CA ASN A 161 -7.62 -6.17 -14.63
C ASN A 161 -7.68 -6.53 -13.14
N ILE A 162 -8.59 -5.91 -12.40
CA ILE A 162 -8.68 -6.08 -10.95
C ILE A 162 -9.03 -7.52 -10.58
N LEU A 163 -9.91 -8.20 -11.32
CA LEU A 163 -10.22 -9.62 -11.12
C LEU A 163 -9.01 -10.53 -11.33
N ARG A 164 -8.15 -10.23 -12.31
CA ARG A 164 -6.89 -10.99 -12.50
C ARG A 164 -5.97 -10.84 -11.30
N TRP A 165 -5.85 -9.65 -10.74
CA TRP A 165 -5.02 -9.38 -9.56
C TRP A 165 -5.56 -10.11 -8.33
N PHE A 166 -6.88 -10.10 -8.15
CA PHE A 166 -7.54 -10.86 -7.07
C PHE A 166 -7.33 -12.37 -7.20
N LYS A 167 -7.41 -12.90 -8.40
CA LYS A 167 -7.07 -14.32 -8.66
C LYS A 167 -5.65 -14.68 -8.24
N LEU A 168 -4.72 -13.72 -8.27
CA LEU A 168 -3.32 -13.90 -7.85
C LEU A 168 -3.09 -13.61 -6.36
N GLY A 169 -4.14 -13.28 -5.61
CA GLY A 169 -4.09 -13.09 -4.17
C GLY A 169 -4.11 -11.65 -3.69
N ALA A 170 -4.35 -10.68 -4.57
CA ALA A 170 -4.61 -9.31 -4.13
C ALA A 170 -5.90 -9.29 -3.28
N VAL A 171 -5.93 -8.44 -2.25
CA VAL A 171 -7.06 -8.28 -1.32
C VAL A 171 -7.65 -6.88 -1.33
N GLY A 172 -6.97 -5.93 -1.96
CA GLY A 172 -7.41 -4.55 -2.10
C GLY A 172 -6.50 -3.79 -3.06
N VAL A 173 -7.03 -2.71 -3.62
CA VAL A 173 -6.30 -1.80 -4.53
C VAL A 173 -6.51 -0.38 -4.06
N VAL A 174 -5.41 0.39 -4.01
CA VAL A 174 -5.41 1.82 -3.68
C VAL A 174 -4.69 2.57 -4.79
N THR A 175 -5.29 3.66 -5.28
CA THR A 175 -4.64 4.56 -6.23
C THR A 175 -5.08 6.01 -5.99
N ASP A 176 -4.19 6.94 -6.24
CA ASP A 176 -4.48 8.39 -6.25
C ASP A 176 -5.01 8.89 -7.59
N ALA A 177 -5.12 8.02 -8.58
CA ALA A 177 -5.70 8.31 -9.89
C ALA A 177 -7.12 7.77 -10.05
N GLY A 178 -7.48 7.39 -11.26
CA GLY A 178 -8.81 6.96 -11.65
C GLY A 178 -8.93 5.47 -11.96
N SER A 179 -10.14 4.96 -11.78
CA SER A 179 -10.57 3.64 -12.24
C SER A 179 -11.84 3.76 -13.08
N ARG A 180 -12.06 2.79 -13.96
CA ARG A 180 -13.29 2.64 -14.75
C ARG A 180 -14.00 1.33 -14.40
N ASP A 181 -15.16 1.08 -15.01
CA ASP A 181 -15.96 -0.13 -14.79
C ASP A 181 -16.41 -0.29 -13.33
N LEU A 182 -16.70 0.84 -12.64
CA LEU A 182 -16.94 0.87 -11.20
C LEU A 182 -18.17 0.06 -10.77
N ASP A 183 -19.20 0.02 -11.61
CA ASP A 183 -20.43 -0.75 -11.35
C ASP A 183 -20.13 -2.25 -11.35
N GLU A 184 -19.31 -2.72 -12.29
CA GLU A 184 -18.87 -4.11 -12.35
C GLU A 184 -18.00 -4.47 -11.15
N ILE A 185 -17.03 -3.62 -10.80
CA ILE A 185 -16.14 -3.81 -9.65
C ILE A 185 -16.94 -3.89 -8.34
N ALA A 186 -17.99 -3.07 -8.21
CA ALA A 186 -18.87 -3.11 -7.06
C ALA A 186 -19.69 -4.42 -6.98
N LEU A 187 -20.19 -4.91 -8.11
CA LEU A 187 -20.89 -6.20 -8.20
C LEU A 187 -19.95 -7.39 -7.89
N GLU A 188 -18.71 -7.30 -8.32
CA GLU A 188 -17.65 -8.28 -8.05
C GLU A 188 -17.14 -8.24 -6.60
N LYS A 189 -17.53 -7.21 -5.83
CA LYS A 189 -17.16 -6.99 -4.42
C LYS A 189 -15.65 -6.90 -4.21
N VAL A 190 -14.95 -6.27 -5.14
CA VAL A 190 -13.50 -6.06 -5.04
C VAL A 190 -13.20 -4.74 -4.31
N PRO A 191 -12.47 -4.74 -3.18
CA PRO A 191 -12.08 -3.51 -2.50
C PRO A 191 -11.17 -2.66 -3.38
N LEU A 192 -11.67 -1.47 -3.74
CA LEU A 192 -10.99 -0.50 -4.58
C LEU A 192 -11.14 0.89 -3.99
N TYR A 193 -10.02 1.56 -3.72
CA TYR A 193 -9.94 2.91 -3.17
C TYR A 193 -9.30 3.83 -4.20
N ILE A 194 -10.01 4.87 -4.59
CA ILE A 194 -9.65 5.76 -5.70
C ILE A 194 -9.94 7.21 -5.35
N ARG A 195 -9.24 8.11 -6.01
CA ARG A 195 -9.53 9.54 -5.93
C ARG A 195 -10.75 9.93 -6.79
N LYS A 196 -10.91 9.29 -7.95
CA LYS A 196 -11.97 9.63 -8.92
C LYS A 196 -12.30 8.47 -9.87
N ALA A 197 -13.46 8.54 -10.49
CA ALA A 197 -13.73 7.76 -11.69
C ALA A 197 -12.86 8.27 -12.86
N GLY A 198 -12.31 7.36 -13.66
CA GLY A 198 -11.60 7.67 -14.89
C GLY A 198 -12.24 6.94 -16.07
N ARG A 199 -12.10 7.47 -17.31
CA ARG A 199 -12.77 6.92 -18.48
C ARG A 199 -11.84 6.46 -19.57
N GLY A 200 -10.70 7.13 -19.73
CA GLY A 200 -9.73 6.81 -20.77
C GLY A 200 -8.88 5.58 -20.45
N ILE A 201 -8.36 4.92 -21.49
CA ILE A 201 -7.37 3.84 -21.35
C ILE A 201 -5.97 4.39 -21.07
N ARG A 202 -5.06 3.57 -20.54
CA ARG A 202 -3.64 3.92 -20.33
C ARG A 202 -2.87 4.26 -21.60
N PRO A 203 -3.01 3.49 -22.70
CA PRO A 203 -2.25 3.73 -23.93
C PRO A 203 -2.32 5.18 -24.41
N GLY A 204 -1.13 5.74 -24.67
CA GLY A 204 -0.96 7.12 -25.06
C GLY A 204 -1.15 8.18 -23.97
N ARG A 205 -1.33 7.77 -22.71
CA ARG A 205 -1.54 8.67 -21.56
C ARG A 205 -0.53 8.50 -20.46
N ASN A 206 -0.30 7.25 -20.03
CA ASN A 206 0.71 6.93 -19.02
C ASN A 206 1.51 5.69 -19.39
N GLU A 207 2.68 5.56 -18.81
CA GLU A 207 3.55 4.40 -18.95
C GLU A 207 4.11 4.01 -17.59
N ILE A 208 4.49 2.72 -17.44
CA ILE A 208 5.04 2.22 -16.20
C ILE A 208 6.47 2.74 -15.98
N GLU A 209 6.73 3.28 -14.80
CA GLU A 209 8.06 3.77 -14.41
C GLU A 209 8.77 2.76 -13.52
N SER A 210 8.07 2.22 -12.51
CA SER A 210 8.68 1.28 -11.58
C SER A 210 7.67 0.30 -10.99
N ILE A 211 8.21 -0.84 -10.53
CA ILE A 211 7.48 -1.89 -9.81
C ILE A 211 8.24 -2.16 -8.51
N ASN A 212 7.49 -2.30 -7.43
CA ASN A 212 8.01 -2.67 -6.11
C ASN A 212 9.11 -1.72 -5.60
N ARG A 213 8.90 -0.42 -5.84
CA ARG A 213 9.72 0.69 -5.36
C ARG A 213 8.86 1.57 -4.44
N PRO A 214 9.47 2.38 -3.55
CA PRO A 214 8.71 3.36 -2.78
C PRO A 214 7.94 4.31 -3.70
N VAL A 215 6.66 4.54 -3.36
CA VAL A 215 5.74 5.45 -4.08
C VAL A 215 5.13 6.46 -3.11
N SER A 216 4.44 7.46 -3.65
CA SER A 216 3.66 8.42 -2.86
C SER A 216 2.19 8.31 -3.22
N ILE A 217 1.33 7.97 -2.26
CA ILE A 217 -0.12 7.87 -2.46
C ILE A 217 -0.84 8.83 -1.52
N GLY A 218 -1.59 9.77 -2.09
CA GLY A 218 -2.34 10.74 -1.30
C GLY A 218 -1.50 11.44 -0.24
N GLY A 219 -0.24 11.80 -0.57
CA GLY A 219 0.69 12.46 0.32
C GLY A 219 1.45 11.56 1.30
N VAL A 220 1.24 10.23 1.26
CA VAL A 220 1.89 9.26 2.14
C VAL A 220 2.96 8.48 1.38
N LEU A 221 4.15 8.35 1.97
CA LEU A 221 5.18 7.42 1.50
C LEU A 221 4.74 5.97 1.77
N VAL A 222 4.73 5.15 0.73
CA VAL A 222 4.45 3.72 0.82
C VAL A 222 5.64 2.93 0.32
N CYS A 223 6.23 2.13 1.18
CA CYS A 223 7.29 1.21 0.82
C CYS A 223 6.72 -0.20 0.56
N PRO A 224 7.30 -0.96 -0.38
CA PRO A 224 6.96 -2.37 -0.53
C PRO A 224 7.07 -3.11 0.81
N GLY A 225 6.01 -3.85 1.17
CA GLY A 225 5.95 -4.59 2.43
C GLY A 225 5.27 -3.84 3.59
N ASP A 226 4.92 -2.57 3.46
CA ASP A 226 4.12 -1.84 4.44
C ASP A 226 2.71 -2.45 4.55
N VAL A 227 2.06 -2.27 5.72
CA VAL A 227 0.68 -2.72 5.89
C VAL A 227 -0.28 -1.65 5.39
N VAL A 228 -1.27 -2.07 4.62
CA VAL A 228 -2.34 -1.22 4.09
C VAL A 228 -3.65 -1.65 4.68
N VAL A 229 -4.36 -0.75 5.34
CA VAL A 229 -5.70 -0.98 5.87
C VAL A 229 -6.67 0.00 5.22
N GLY A 230 -7.76 -0.52 4.67
CA GLY A 230 -8.81 0.28 4.07
C GLY A 230 -10.19 -0.10 4.59
N ASP A 231 -11.00 0.90 4.94
CA ASP A 231 -12.40 0.75 5.33
C ASP A 231 -13.22 2.01 4.96
N GLY A 232 -14.41 2.18 5.54
CA GLY A 232 -15.28 3.32 5.25
C GLY A 232 -14.68 4.70 5.57
N ASP A 233 -13.67 4.76 6.43
CA ASP A 233 -12.97 6.00 6.81
C ASP A 233 -11.80 6.35 5.88
N GLY A 234 -11.48 5.47 4.91
CA GLY A 234 -10.41 5.68 3.94
C GLY A 234 -9.29 4.66 4.07
N VAL A 235 -8.04 5.12 3.94
CA VAL A 235 -6.86 4.24 3.92
C VAL A 235 -5.80 4.73 4.91
N VAL A 236 -5.20 3.80 5.64
CA VAL A 236 -4.01 4.06 6.46
C VAL A 236 -2.88 3.10 6.09
N ILE A 237 -1.67 3.65 6.02
CA ILE A 237 -0.43 2.91 5.73
C ILE A 237 0.40 2.80 7.00
N VAL A 238 0.88 1.61 7.30
CA VAL A 238 1.74 1.37 8.46
C VAL A 238 3.12 0.91 8.00
N PRO A 239 4.18 1.68 8.31
CA PRO A 239 5.54 1.25 8.01
C PRO A 239 5.85 -0.12 8.63
N ARG A 240 6.40 -1.03 7.82
CA ARG A 240 6.61 -2.43 8.21
C ARG A 240 7.40 -2.59 9.51
N ASN A 241 8.38 -1.72 9.76
CA ASN A 241 9.26 -1.80 10.93
C ASN A 241 8.55 -1.53 12.27
N VAL A 242 7.38 -0.90 12.27
CA VAL A 242 6.56 -0.64 13.46
C VAL A 242 5.24 -1.41 13.46
N ALA A 243 4.94 -2.17 12.40
CA ALA A 243 3.65 -2.79 12.18
C ALA A 243 3.17 -3.66 13.34
N GLU A 244 4.05 -4.47 13.95
CA GLU A 244 3.70 -5.31 15.09
C GLU A 244 3.34 -4.50 16.34
N LYS A 245 4.08 -3.42 16.61
CA LYS A 245 3.78 -2.54 17.77
C LYS A 245 2.45 -1.80 17.58
N VAL A 246 2.22 -1.28 16.35
CA VAL A 246 0.96 -0.61 15.99
C VAL A 246 -0.22 -1.56 16.16
N ALA A 247 -0.13 -2.80 15.67
CA ALA A 247 -1.20 -3.79 15.79
C ALA A 247 -1.51 -4.12 17.27
N ASN A 248 -0.48 -4.22 18.12
CA ASN A 248 -0.67 -4.49 19.54
C ASN A 248 -1.43 -3.36 20.26
N TYR A 249 -1.08 -2.09 19.99
CA TYR A 249 -1.80 -0.95 20.54
C TYR A 249 -3.23 -0.85 19.98
N ALA A 250 -3.37 -0.95 18.67
CA ALA A 250 -4.65 -0.91 17.96
C ALA A 250 -5.63 -1.98 18.48
N THR A 251 -5.13 -3.18 18.79
CA THR A 251 -5.94 -4.26 19.37
C THR A 251 -6.50 -3.88 20.75
N GLY A 252 -5.69 -3.26 21.59
CA GLY A 252 -6.15 -2.78 22.90
C GLY A 252 -7.25 -1.72 22.76
N ILE A 253 -7.09 -0.79 21.82
CA ILE A 253 -8.06 0.27 21.52
C ILE A 253 -9.37 -0.34 21.00
N LEU A 254 -9.32 -1.24 20.01
CA LEU A 254 -10.49 -1.94 19.48
C LEU A 254 -11.27 -2.68 20.55
N VAL A 255 -10.59 -3.39 21.45
CA VAL A 255 -11.24 -4.14 22.55
C VAL A 255 -11.99 -3.19 23.50
N GLY A 256 -11.34 -2.07 23.88
CA GLY A 256 -11.97 -1.05 24.72
C GLY A 256 -13.18 -0.38 24.05
N ASP A 257 -13.05 -0.02 22.79
CA ASP A 257 -14.13 0.59 21.99
C ASP A 257 -15.33 -0.34 21.83
N LYS A 258 -15.10 -1.60 21.50
CA LYS A 258 -16.17 -2.62 21.40
C LYS A 258 -16.91 -2.79 22.72
N ALA A 259 -16.19 -2.85 23.83
CA ALA A 259 -16.79 -2.98 25.16
C ALA A 259 -17.66 -1.76 25.51
N GLY A 260 -17.15 -0.55 25.29
CA GLY A 260 -17.88 0.69 25.51
C GLY A 260 -19.14 0.80 24.63
N ARG A 261 -19.01 0.52 23.34
CA ARG A 261 -20.15 0.53 22.41
C ARG A 261 -21.18 -0.53 22.73
N LYS A 262 -20.76 -1.73 23.16
CA LYS A 262 -21.67 -2.78 23.59
C LYS A 262 -22.55 -2.29 24.77
N GLY A 263 -21.97 -1.66 25.78
CA GLY A 263 -22.72 -1.08 26.89
C GLY A 263 -23.73 0.00 26.44
N LEU A 264 -23.37 0.82 25.44
CA LEU A 264 -24.28 1.79 24.87
C LEU A 264 -25.45 1.12 24.11
N TYR A 265 -25.19 0.07 23.31
CA TYR A 265 -26.22 -0.70 22.61
C TYR A 265 -27.21 -1.29 23.61
N GLU A 266 -26.73 -1.91 24.68
CA GLU A 266 -27.55 -2.49 25.74
C GLU A 266 -28.42 -1.42 26.44
N SER A 267 -27.80 -0.26 26.78
CA SER A 267 -28.56 0.85 27.42
C SER A 267 -29.63 1.46 26.55
N LEU A 268 -29.45 1.40 25.22
CA LEU A 268 -30.38 1.90 24.21
C LEU A 268 -31.39 0.82 23.74
N GLY A 269 -31.33 -0.40 24.27
CA GLY A 269 -32.17 -1.52 23.83
C GLY A 269 -31.92 -1.94 22.38
N ARG A 270 -30.71 -1.66 21.82
CA ARG A 270 -30.35 -2.02 20.43
C ARG A 270 -29.83 -3.45 20.35
N PRO A 271 -30.18 -4.21 19.31
CA PRO A 271 -29.61 -5.52 19.08
C PRO A 271 -28.11 -5.41 18.77
N LEU A 272 -27.31 -6.27 19.38
CA LEU A 272 -25.87 -6.33 19.13
C LEU A 272 -25.60 -6.82 17.70
N ASP A 273 -24.89 -6.04 16.92
CA ASP A 273 -24.41 -6.39 15.59
C ASP A 273 -22.94 -6.88 15.59
N LYS A 274 -22.41 -7.18 14.40
CA LYS A 274 -21.04 -7.69 14.21
C LYS A 274 -19.93 -6.69 14.62
N THR A 275 -20.25 -5.41 14.77
CA THR A 275 -19.28 -4.37 15.14
C THR A 275 -19.02 -4.28 16.64
N VAL A 276 -19.87 -4.93 17.45
CA VAL A 276 -19.80 -4.95 18.93
C VAL A 276 -19.81 -6.36 19.53
N LYS A 277 -19.92 -7.40 18.69
CA LYS A 277 -19.80 -8.80 19.08
C LYS A 277 -18.36 -9.27 19.21
#